data_74abf9e0ed448cc378e83b165aa4d821
#
_entry.id   74abf9e0ed448cc378e83b165aa4d821
#
_cell.length_a   1.000
_cell.length_b   1.000
_cell.length_c   1.000
_cell.angle_alpha   90.00
_cell.angle_beta   90.00
_cell.angle_gamma   90.00
#
_symmetry.space_group_name_H-M   'P 1'
#
loop_
_entity.id
_entity.type
_entity.pdbx_description
1 polymer ?
#
loop_
_entity_poly.entity_id
_entity_poly.type
_entity_poly.pdbx_seq_one_letter_code
_entity_poly.pdbx_strand_id
1 'polypeptide(L)'
;EHQLASIHFLAPGKPMMELIENQVYLAQGEYAKVIGHSEALLGMCEAMHYALVALHIRLQTAAAYEMLGKRETADELLISALAAAEPDALYLPFVENYRYLKTALTRGAGAKFAAFVRTVTPLGEDFVRRCGEKRAEGSRPAALAGLTERESAIAALVAKRLSNREIAEKLFLSEGSVRQYINQIYAKLRIEGEPRAKRKRLLALLEGTD
;
A
#
# COMPACT_ATOMS: atom_id res chain seq x y z
N GLU A 1 13.47 -1.66 -8.25
CA GLU A 1 13.32 -3.09 -8.62
C GLU A 1 13.38 -3.92 -7.36
N HIS A 2 12.32 -4.66 -7.11
CA HIS A 2 12.06 -5.26 -5.80
C HIS A 2 12.94 -6.50 -5.60
N GLN A 3 13.82 -6.43 -4.60
CA GLN A 3 14.68 -7.55 -4.18
C GLN A 3 13.92 -8.77 -3.61
N LEU A 4 12.60 -8.69 -3.49
CA LEU A 4 11.76 -9.80 -3.03
C LEU A 4 11.76 -11.00 -3.98
N ALA A 5 11.96 -10.77 -5.28
CA ALA A 5 12.03 -11.84 -6.28
C ALA A 5 13.26 -12.77 -6.15
N SER A 6 14.28 -12.37 -5.40
CA SER A 6 15.51 -13.16 -5.21
C SER A 6 15.51 -13.98 -3.91
N ILE A 7 14.49 -13.82 -3.05
CA ILE A 7 14.41 -14.59 -1.83
C ILE A 7 13.75 -15.94 -2.15
N HIS A 8 14.51 -17.02 -2.03
CA HIS A 8 14.02 -18.40 -2.16
C HIS A 8 13.16 -18.72 -0.93
N PHE A 9 11.89 -18.32 -0.95
CA PHE A 9 10.94 -18.78 0.04
C PHE A 9 10.69 -20.27 -0.14
N LEU A 10 10.58 -21.01 0.97
CA LEU A 10 10.01 -22.34 0.95
C LEU A 10 8.64 -22.25 0.25
N ALA A 11 8.34 -23.22 -0.63
CA ALA A 11 7.12 -23.23 -1.43
C ALA A 11 5.83 -22.82 -0.67
N PRO A 12 5.64 -23.21 0.61
CA PRO A 12 4.49 -22.78 1.40
C PRO A 12 4.36 -21.26 1.63
N GLY A 13 5.45 -20.53 1.64
CA GLY A 13 5.45 -19.08 1.89
C GLY A 13 5.10 -18.23 0.66
N LYS A 14 5.20 -18.79 -0.55
CA LYS A 14 5.01 -18.03 -1.79
C LYS A 14 3.62 -17.38 -1.89
N PRO A 15 2.47 -18.07 -1.69
CA PRO A 15 1.17 -17.44 -1.78
C PRO A 15 0.97 -16.28 -0.79
N MET A 16 1.56 -16.37 0.40
CA MET A 16 1.50 -15.31 1.41
C MET A 16 2.28 -14.05 0.98
N MET A 17 3.44 -14.23 0.35
CA MET A 17 4.25 -13.11 -0.14
C MET A 17 3.59 -12.42 -1.33
N GLU A 18 3.07 -13.17 -2.26
CA GLU A 18 2.35 -12.67 -3.44
C GLU A 18 1.08 -11.90 -3.05
N LEU A 19 0.42 -12.30 -1.95
CA LEU A 19 -0.72 -11.56 -1.41
C LEU A 19 -0.32 -10.14 -1.01
N ILE A 20 0.85 -9.97 -0.38
CA ILE A 20 1.39 -8.65 -0.01
C ILE A 20 1.78 -7.86 -1.26
N GLU A 21 2.43 -8.53 -2.23
CA GLU A 21 2.84 -7.91 -3.49
C GLU A 21 1.64 -7.44 -4.31
N ASN A 22 0.56 -8.20 -4.35
CA ASN A 22 -0.70 -7.81 -4.98
C ASN A 22 -1.27 -6.52 -4.38
N GLN A 23 -1.17 -6.31 -3.05
CA GLN A 23 -1.60 -5.04 -2.44
C GLN A 23 -0.79 -3.85 -2.96
N VAL A 24 0.51 -4.06 -3.19
CA VAL A 24 1.38 -3.03 -3.80
C VAL A 24 0.96 -2.77 -5.24
N TYR A 25 0.75 -3.81 -6.05
CA TYR A 25 0.30 -3.66 -7.44
C TYR A 25 -1.06 -2.96 -7.55
N LEU A 26 -2.02 -3.31 -6.70
CA LEU A 26 -3.31 -2.62 -6.64
C LEU A 26 -3.13 -1.13 -6.31
N ALA A 27 -2.26 -0.80 -5.35
CA ALA A 27 -2.00 0.58 -4.96
C ALA A 27 -1.29 1.39 -6.05
N GLN A 28 -0.50 0.74 -6.90
CA GLN A 28 0.21 1.33 -8.05
C GLN A 28 -0.64 1.39 -9.32
N GLY A 29 -1.82 0.75 -9.34
CA GLY A 29 -2.66 0.64 -10.54
C GLY A 29 -2.21 -0.42 -11.54
N GLU A 30 -1.30 -1.32 -11.14
CA GLU A 30 -0.75 -2.37 -11.99
C GLU A 30 -1.65 -3.63 -12.01
N TYR A 31 -2.93 -3.43 -12.30
CA TYR A 31 -3.99 -4.46 -12.21
C TYR A 31 -3.73 -5.70 -13.05
N ALA A 32 -3.11 -5.55 -14.22
CA ALA A 32 -2.76 -6.68 -15.09
C ALA A 32 -1.77 -7.66 -14.44
N LYS A 33 -0.88 -7.17 -13.58
CA LYS A 33 0.06 -8.05 -12.84
C LYS A 33 -0.68 -8.89 -11.82
N VAL A 34 -1.63 -8.32 -11.08
CA VAL A 34 -2.47 -9.07 -10.13
C VAL A 34 -3.22 -10.19 -10.82
N ILE A 35 -3.80 -9.92 -12.00
CA ILE A 35 -4.57 -10.91 -12.77
C ILE A 35 -3.65 -11.99 -13.34
N GLY A 36 -2.48 -11.62 -13.85
CA GLY A 36 -1.63 -12.50 -14.63
C GLY A 36 -1.11 -13.73 -13.90
N HIS A 37 -1.01 -13.69 -12.56
CA HIS A 37 -0.55 -14.83 -11.76
C HIS A 37 -1.60 -15.38 -10.78
N SER A 38 -2.80 -14.79 -10.76
CA SER A 38 -3.86 -15.17 -9.83
C SER A 38 -4.28 -16.63 -9.92
N GLU A 39 -4.40 -17.17 -11.14
CA GLU A 39 -4.82 -18.58 -11.36
C GLU A 39 -3.79 -19.56 -10.80
N ALA A 40 -2.51 -19.35 -11.08
CA ALA A 40 -1.43 -20.17 -10.54
C ALA A 40 -1.38 -20.13 -9.00
N LEU A 41 -1.58 -18.96 -8.41
CA LEU A 41 -1.61 -18.78 -6.95
C LEU A 41 -2.83 -19.47 -6.33
N LEU A 42 -4.00 -19.36 -6.93
CA LEU A 42 -5.20 -20.07 -6.46
C LEU A 42 -5.01 -21.58 -6.51
N GLY A 43 -4.42 -22.12 -7.58
CA GLY A 43 -4.07 -23.54 -7.66
C GLY A 43 -3.09 -23.99 -6.57
N MET A 44 -2.09 -23.16 -6.25
CA MET A 44 -1.19 -23.43 -5.12
C MET A 44 -1.94 -23.41 -3.79
N CYS A 45 -2.82 -22.44 -3.57
CA CYS A 45 -3.60 -22.34 -2.34
C CYS A 45 -4.53 -23.57 -2.17
N GLU A 46 -5.12 -24.05 -3.25
CA GLU A 46 -5.96 -25.23 -3.22
C GLU A 46 -5.16 -26.49 -2.83
N ALA A 47 -4.00 -26.71 -3.47
CA ALA A 47 -3.12 -27.83 -3.16
C ALA A 47 -2.60 -27.81 -1.72
N MET A 48 -2.49 -26.62 -1.10
CA MET A 48 -1.99 -26.41 0.26
C MET A 48 -3.10 -26.23 1.30
N HIS A 49 -4.37 -26.28 0.89
CA HIS A 49 -5.54 -25.97 1.73
C HIS A 49 -5.50 -24.58 2.39
N TYR A 50 -4.95 -23.57 1.72
CA TYR A 50 -4.84 -22.19 2.20
C TYR A 50 -6.10 -21.38 1.87
N ALA A 51 -7.24 -21.75 2.45
CA ALA A 51 -8.55 -21.18 2.16
C ALA A 51 -8.59 -19.65 2.37
N LEU A 52 -8.01 -19.15 3.47
CA LEU A 52 -7.99 -17.71 3.78
C LEU A 52 -7.13 -16.93 2.78
N VAL A 53 -5.97 -17.46 2.40
CA VAL A 53 -5.08 -16.83 1.40
C VAL A 53 -5.77 -16.82 0.03
N ALA A 54 -6.42 -17.93 -0.36
CA ALA A 54 -7.20 -18.01 -1.58
C ALA A 54 -8.34 -16.98 -1.61
N LEU A 55 -9.01 -16.75 -0.49
CA LEU A 55 -10.06 -15.72 -0.36
C LEU A 55 -9.49 -14.33 -0.63
N HIS A 56 -8.36 -13.97 -0.04
CA HIS A 56 -7.69 -12.69 -0.31
C HIS A 56 -7.29 -12.54 -1.77
N ILE A 57 -6.69 -13.57 -2.38
CA ILE A 57 -6.29 -13.54 -3.80
C ILE A 57 -7.51 -13.34 -4.70
N ARG A 58 -8.63 -14.04 -4.46
CA ARG A 58 -9.88 -13.82 -5.21
C ARG A 58 -10.38 -12.40 -5.11
N LEU A 59 -10.36 -11.81 -3.92
CA LEU A 59 -10.80 -10.41 -3.71
C LEU A 59 -9.86 -9.40 -4.38
N GLN A 60 -8.55 -9.62 -4.31
CA GLN A 60 -7.57 -8.78 -5.00
C GLN A 60 -7.74 -8.86 -6.52
N THR A 61 -8.00 -10.06 -7.04
CA THR A 61 -8.26 -10.27 -8.47
C THR A 61 -9.59 -9.62 -8.89
N ALA A 62 -10.65 -9.76 -8.08
CA ALA A 62 -11.92 -9.07 -8.31
C ALA A 62 -11.74 -7.54 -8.31
N ALA A 63 -10.96 -7.01 -7.37
CA ALA A 63 -10.60 -5.60 -7.30
C ALA A 63 -9.88 -5.14 -8.58
N ALA A 64 -8.92 -5.92 -9.07
CA ALA A 64 -8.18 -5.60 -10.30
C ALA A 64 -9.11 -5.57 -11.53
N TYR A 65 -10.04 -6.54 -11.65
CA TYR A 65 -11.03 -6.56 -12.73
C TYR A 65 -12.03 -5.39 -12.63
N GLU A 66 -12.49 -5.04 -11.43
CA GLU A 66 -13.37 -3.87 -11.21
C GLU A 66 -12.68 -2.59 -11.66
N MET A 67 -11.42 -2.40 -11.29
CA MET A 67 -10.63 -1.21 -11.67
C MET A 67 -10.36 -1.14 -13.18
N LEU A 68 -10.33 -2.27 -13.89
CA LEU A 68 -10.24 -2.35 -15.36
C LEU A 68 -11.60 -2.23 -16.05
N GLY A 69 -12.70 -2.07 -15.29
CA GLY A 69 -14.05 -1.98 -15.83
C GLY A 69 -14.66 -3.31 -16.30
N LYS A 70 -14.01 -4.44 -16.05
CA LYS A 70 -14.49 -5.81 -16.36
C LYS A 70 -15.44 -6.30 -15.27
N ARG A 71 -16.62 -5.67 -15.20
CA ARG A 71 -17.57 -5.80 -14.10
C ARG A 71 -18.13 -7.20 -13.92
N GLU A 72 -18.46 -7.90 -15.01
CA GLU A 72 -19.02 -9.26 -14.96
C GLU A 72 -18.07 -10.23 -14.26
N THR A 73 -16.81 -10.25 -14.68
CA THR A 73 -15.78 -11.10 -14.07
C THR A 73 -15.50 -10.71 -12.61
N ALA A 74 -15.51 -9.38 -12.31
CA ALA A 74 -15.35 -8.90 -10.95
C ALA A 74 -16.48 -9.36 -10.04
N ASP A 75 -17.73 -9.31 -10.53
CA ASP A 75 -18.92 -9.74 -9.78
C ASP A 75 -18.94 -11.26 -9.55
N GLU A 76 -18.56 -12.07 -10.54
CA GLU A 76 -18.44 -13.52 -10.39
C GLU A 76 -17.44 -13.92 -9.30
N LEU A 77 -16.26 -13.32 -9.33
CA LEU A 77 -15.22 -13.55 -8.32
C LEU A 77 -15.65 -13.09 -6.94
N LEU A 78 -16.32 -11.92 -6.86
CA LEU A 78 -16.83 -11.37 -5.62
C LEU A 78 -17.93 -12.25 -5.00
N ILE A 79 -18.87 -12.74 -5.81
CA ILE A 79 -19.94 -13.66 -5.35
C ILE A 79 -19.33 -14.98 -4.84
N SER A 80 -18.34 -15.51 -5.54
CA SER A 80 -17.60 -16.71 -5.10
C SER A 80 -16.89 -16.46 -3.76
N ALA A 81 -16.26 -15.29 -3.60
CA ALA A 81 -15.60 -14.92 -2.35
C ALA A 81 -16.58 -14.72 -1.20
N LEU A 82 -17.75 -14.08 -1.45
CA LEU A 82 -18.82 -13.92 -0.46
C LEU A 82 -19.37 -15.26 0.01
N ALA A 83 -19.62 -16.19 -0.93
CA ALA A 83 -20.11 -17.53 -0.60
C ALA A 83 -19.11 -18.34 0.26
N ALA A 84 -17.82 -18.14 0.05
CA ALA A 84 -16.77 -18.77 0.85
C ALA A 84 -16.58 -18.14 2.24
N ALA A 85 -16.85 -16.84 2.37
CA ALA A 85 -16.59 -16.07 3.58
C ALA A 85 -17.77 -16.01 4.55
N GLU A 86 -19.02 -16.07 4.04
CA GLU A 86 -20.24 -15.87 4.82
C GLU A 86 -20.39 -16.85 5.97
N PRO A 87 -20.17 -18.19 5.79
CA PRO A 87 -20.38 -19.15 6.87
C PRO A 87 -19.52 -18.88 8.11
N ASP A 88 -18.30 -18.37 7.92
CA ASP A 88 -17.33 -18.13 8.97
C ASP A 88 -17.22 -16.64 9.35
N ALA A 89 -18.10 -15.79 8.79
CA ALA A 89 -18.12 -14.35 9.02
C ALA A 89 -16.74 -13.67 8.78
N LEU A 90 -16.04 -14.05 7.72
CA LEU A 90 -14.71 -13.55 7.38
C LEU A 90 -14.78 -12.15 6.74
N TYR A 91 -15.04 -11.13 7.54
CA TYR A 91 -15.21 -9.75 7.06
C TYR A 91 -13.90 -9.05 6.70
N LEU A 92 -12.80 -9.35 7.42
CA LEU A 92 -11.53 -8.62 7.30
C LEU A 92 -10.97 -8.58 5.87
N PRO A 93 -10.93 -9.67 5.09
CA PRO A 93 -10.45 -9.64 3.71
C PRO A 93 -11.20 -8.66 2.81
N PHE A 94 -12.51 -8.48 3.04
CA PHE A 94 -13.32 -7.51 2.31
C PHE A 94 -13.06 -6.07 2.77
N VAL A 95 -12.87 -5.86 4.07
CA VAL A 95 -12.54 -4.56 4.68
C VAL A 95 -11.22 -4.02 4.11
N GLU A 96 -10.18 -4.85 4.05
CA GLU A 96 -8.87 -4.46 3.53
C GLU A 96 -8.89 -4.08 2.04
N ASN A 97 -9.77 -4.71 1.27
CA ASN A 97 -9.93 -4.45 -0.17
C ASN A 97 -11.11 -3.51 -0.49
N TYR A 98 -11.81 -2.98 0.52
CA TYR A 98 -13.05 -2.23 0.38
C TYR A 98 -12.94 -1.03 -0.56
N ARG A 99 -11.83 -0.29 -0.53
CA ARG A 99 -11.62 0.88 -1.40
C ARG A 99 -11.77 0.57 -2.89
N TYR A 100 -11.46 -0.65 -3.30
CA TYR A 100 -11.57 -1.10 -4.69
C TYR A 100 -12.89 -1.82 -4.97
N LEU A 101 -13.47 -2.45 -3.96
CA LEU A 101 -14.65 -3.32 -4.10
C LEU A 101 -15.97 -2.65 -3.70
N LYS A 102 -15.96 -1.42 -3.16
CA LYS A 102 -17.18 -0.73 -2.69
C LYS A 102 -18.32 -0.78 -3.71
N THR A 103 -18.03 -0.44 -4.97
CA THR A 103 -19.03 -0.39 -6.04
C THR A 103 -19.51 -1.79 -6.41
N ALA A 104 -18.60 -2.76 -6.51
CA ALA A 104 -18.93 -4.16 -6.82
C ALA A 104 -19.78 -4.80 -5.70
N LEU A 105 -19.45 -4.55 -4.42
CA LEU A 105 -20.24 -5.01 -3.28
C LEU A 105 -21.67 -4.48 -3.29
N THR A 106 -21.84 -3.21 -3.66
CA THR A 106 -23.19 -2.59 -3.75
C THR A 106 -23.99 -3.17 -4.92
N ARG A 107 -23.32 -3.50 -6.05
CA ARG A 107 -23.94 -4.01 -7.27
C ARG A 107 -24.19 -5.51 -7.23
N GLY A 108 -23.18 -6.31 -6.84
CA GLY A 108 -23.11 -7.75 -7.09
C GLY A 108 -23.58 -8.61 -5.91
N ALA A 109 -23.64 -8.09 -4.68
CA ALA A 109 -23.95 -8.91 -3.51
C ALA A 109 -25.38 -9.49 -3.48
N GLY A 110 -26.33 -8.83 -4.14
CA GLY A 110 -27.73 -9.24 -4.16
C GLY A 110 -28.36 -9.39 -2.78
N ALA A 111 -29.59 -9.88 -2.72
CA ALA A 111 -30.32 -10.07 -1.47
C ALA A 111 -29.67 -11.14 -0.57
N LYS A 112 -29.03 -12.16 -1.16
CA LYS A 112 -28.41 -13.28 -0.45
C LYS A 112 -27.33 -12.82 0.53
N PHE A 113 -26.47 -11.90 0.14
CA PHE A 113 -25.33 -11.45 0.94
C PHE A 113 -25.56 -10.06 1.59
N ALA A 114 -26.80 -9.56 1.57
CA ALA A 114 -27.11 -8.22 2.07
C ALA A 114 -26.75 -8.01 3.54
N ALA A 115 -26.89 -9.04 4.38
CA ALA A 115 -26.52 -8.96 5.80
C ALA A 115 -25.00 -8.86 5.96
N PHE A 116 -24.24 -9.65 5.22
CA PHE A 116 -22.77 -9.62 5.21
C PHE A 116 -22.26 -8.25 4.75
N VAL A 117 -22.77 -7.73 3.66
CA VAL A 117 -22.38 -6.42 3.09
C VAL A 117 -22.71 -5.28 4.04
N ARG A 118 -23.87 -5.33 4.74
CA ARG A 118 -24.21 -4.32 5.76
C ARG A 118 -23.18 -4.28 6.90
N THR A 119 -22.58 -5.41 7.26
CA THR A 119 -21.52 -5.47 8.28
C THR A 119 -20.20 -4.95 7.72
N VAL A 120 -19.82 -5.35 6.51
CA VAL A 120 -18.55 -4.95 5.87
C VAL A 120 -18.49 -3.46 5.56
N THR A 121 -19.61 -2.87 5.12
CA THR A 121 -19.63 -1.47 4.63
C THR A 121 -19.11 -0.46 5.66
N PRO A 122 -19.63 -0.36 6.89
CA PRO A 122 -19.14 0.61 7.86
C PRO A 122 -17.69 0.33 8.30
N LEU A 123 -17.32 -0.95 8.40
CA LEU A 123 -15.93 -1.34 8.73
C LEU A 123 -14.95 -0.94 7.62
N GLY A 124 -15.34 -1.16 6.36
CA GLY A 124 -14.54 -0.79 5.20
C GLY A 124 -14.40 0.73 5.04
N GLU A 125 -15.47 1.49 5.26
CA GLU A 125 -15.43 2.95 5.24
C GLU A 125 -14.52 3.52 6.33
N ASP A 126 -14.61 2.99 7.56
CA ASP A 126 -13.73 3.39 8.65
C ASP A 126 -12.26 3.02 8.36
N PHE A 127 -12.01 1.84 7.82
CA PHE A 127 -10.66 1.40 7.42
C PHE A 127 -10.06 2.34 6.36
N VAL A 128 -10.80 2.64 5.30
CA VAL A 128 -10.35 3.55 4.23
C VAL A 128 -10.08 4.94 4.78
N ARG A 129 -10.93 5.46 5.65
CA ARG A 129 -10.75 6.75 6.31
C ARG A 129 -9.46 6.79 7.13
N ARG A 130 -9.24 5.80 8.00
CA ARG A 130 -8.02 5.71 8.83
C ARG A 130 -6.75 5.55 8.00
N CYS A 131 -6.80 4.78 6.91
CA CYS A 131 -5.68 4.67 5.98
C CYS A 131 -5.41 5.99 5.26
N GLY A 132 -6.46 6.76 4.93
CA GLY A 132 -6.36 8.09 4.35
C GLY A 132 -5.75 9.10 5.32
N GLU A 133 -6.18 9.11 6.57
CA GLU A 133 -5.65 9.96 7.64
C GLU A 133 -4.15 9.69 7.88
N LYS A 134 -3.76 8.42 8.02
CA LYS A 134 -2.33 8.04 8.14
C LYS A 134 -1.51 8.41 6.91
N ARG A 135 -2.11 8.36 5.72
CA ARG A 135 -1.45 8.77 4.49
C ARG A 135 -1.33 10.28 4.40
N ALA A 136 -2.29 11.02 4.94
CA ALA A 136 -2.22 12.48 5.06
C ALA A 136 -1.19 12.91 6.13
N GLU A 137 -1.14 12.22 7.28
CA GLU A 137 -0.11 12.43 8.29
C GLU A 137 1.30 12.05 7.79
N GLY A 138 1.41 11.06 6.89
CA GLY A 138 2.62 10.68 6.18
C GLY A 138 2.77 11.34 4.80
N SER A 139 1.79 12.16 4.39
CA SER A 139 1.81 12.86 3.12
C SER A 139 2.89 13.93 3.15
N ARG A 140 3.77 13.88 2.16
CA ARG A 140 4.78 14.91 1.94
C ARG A 140 4.10 16.28 1.94
N PRO A 141 4.57 17.24 2.72
CA PRO A 141 4.20 18.63 2.50
C PRO A 141 4.34 18.96 1.01
N ALA A 142 3.41 19.70 0.44
CA ALA A 142 3.45 20.05 -0.99
C ALA A 142 4.80 20.66 -1.42
N ALA A 143 5.48 21.32 -0.49
CA ALA A 143 6.85 21.80 -0.64
C ALA A 143 7.87 20.69 -0.97
N LEU A 144 7.61 19.43 -0.62
CA LEU A 144 8.51 18.29 -0.83
C LEU A 144 8.20 17.48 -2.10
N ALA A 145 7.21 17.89 -2.91
CA ALA A 145 6.78 17.16 -4.12
C ALA A 145 7.90 17.02 -5.17
N GLY A 146 8.92 17.89 -5.14
CA GLY A 146 10.08 17.85 -6.06
C GLY A 146 11.24 16.94 -5.60
N LEU A 147 11.14 16.30 -4.44
CA LEU A 147 12.18 15.43 -3.92
C LEU A 147 11.99 13.99 -4.41
N THR A 148 13.12 13.31 -4.72
CA THR A 148 13.13 11.87 -4.97
C THR A 148 12.76 11.09 -3.69
N GLU A 149 12.44 9.83 -3.82
CA GLU A 149 12.17 8.93 -2.66
C GLU A 149 13.31 8.94 -1.63
N ARG A 150 14.56 8.89 -2.13
CA ARG A 150 15.76 8.89 -1.29
C ARG A 150 15.94 10.21 -0.54
N GLU A 151 15.78 11.33 -1.23
CA GLU A 151 15.81 12.67 -0.63
C GLU A 151 14.71 12.86 0.39
N SER A 152 13.52 12.33 0.14
CA SER A 152 12.40 12.40 1.07
C SER A 152 12.61 11.56 2.32
N ALA A 153 13.18 10.37 2.17
CA ALA A 153 13.56 9.54 3.33
C ALA A 153 14.58 10.28 4.22
N ILE A 154 15.57 10.93 3.60
CA ILE A 154 16.56 11.75 4.34
C ILE A 154 15.89 12.97 4.99
N ALA A 155 15.03 13.69 4.28
CA ALA A 155 14.29 14.83 4.83
C ALA A 155 13.44 14.42 6.04
N ALA A 156 12.74 13.27 5.97
CA ALA A 156 11.95 12.74 7.09
C ALA A 156 12.82 12.42 8.34
N LEU A 157 14.05 11.95 8.14
CA LEU A 157 14.98 11.71 9.25
C LEU A 157 15.57 13.02 9.80
N VAL A 158 15.77 14.04 8.95
CA VAL A 158 16.13 15.40 9.37
C VAL A 158 15.00 16.00 10.21
N ALA A 159 13.73 15.81 9.83
CA ALA A 159 12.56 16.24 10.59
C ALA A 159 12.54 15.64 12.02
N LYS A 160 12.97 14.37 12.14
CA LYS A 160 13.17 13.72 13.45
C LYS A 160 14.40 14.20 14.21
N ARG A 161 15.05 15.26 13.73
CA ARG A 161 16.23 15.92 14.33
C ARG A 161 17.48 15.02 14.44
N LEU A 162 17.56 13.94 13.65
CA LEU A 162 18.73 13.07 13.61
C LEU A 162 19.94 13.82 13.02
N SER A 163 21.12 13.53 13.54
CA SER A 163 22.40 13.97 12.98
C SER A 163 22.70 13.27 11.64
N ASN A 164 23.61 13.83 10.84
CA ASN A 164 24.01 13.20 9.57
C ASN A 164 24.59 11.81 9.78
N ARG A 165 25.29 11.58 10.90
CA ARG A 165 25.84 10.28 11.28
C ARG A 165 24.73 9.26 11.55
N GLU A 166 23.74 9.61 12.37
CA GLU A 166 22.60 8.72 12.67
C GLU A 166 21.76 8.41 11.41
N ILE A 167 21.62 9.39 10.50
CA ILE A 167 20.97 9.19 9.20
C ILE A 167 21.78 8.23 8.33
N ALA A 168 23.11 8.40 8.31
CA ALA A 168 24.02 7.54 7.57
C ALA A 168 23.93 6.08 8.05
N GLU A 169 23.97 5.87 9.36
CA GLU A 169 23.81 4.56 10.00
C GLU A 169 22.46 3.90 9.64
N LYS A 170 21.35 4.66 9.73
CA LYS A 170 20.00 4.14 9.43
C LYS A 170 19.76 3.79 7.96
N LEU A 171 20.41 4.52 7.04
CA LEU A 171 20.21 4.34 5.60
C LEU A 171 21.33 3.57 4.92
N PHE A 172 22.28 3.06 5.68
CA PHE A 172 23.48 2.37 5.18
C PHE A 172 24.25 3.22 4.16
N LEU A 173 24.49 4.50 4.51
CA LEU A 173 25.20 5.49 3.70
C LEU A 173 26.45 6.00 4.43
N SER A 174 27.35 6.67 3.68
CA SER A 174 28.39 7.50 4.30
C SER A 174 27.83 8.85 4.76
N GLU A 175 28.40 9.46 5.80
CA GLU A 175 28.02 10.81 6.22
C GLU A 175 28.21 11.84 5.09
N GLY A 176 29.23 11.62 4.23
CA GLY A 176 29.47 12.46 3.05
C GLY A 176 28.30 12.38 2.06
N SER A 177 27.79 11.18 1.80
CA SER A 177 26.61 10.99 0.94
C SER A 177 25.38 11.66 1.52
N VAL A 178 25.14 11.52 2.83
CA VAL A 178 24.01 12.17 3.50
C VAL A 178 24.11 13.70 3.37
N ARG A 179 25.31 14.27 3.56
CA ARG A 179 25.56 15.71 3.40
C ARG A 179 25.28 16.15 1.96
N GLN A 180 25.68 15.38 0.97
CA GLN A 180 25.41 15.65 -0.44
C GLN A 180 23.90 15.67 -0.73
N TYR A 181 23.15 14.66 -0.27
CA TYR A 181 21.70 14.64 -0.40
C TYR A 181 21.02 15.82 0.27
N ILE A 182 21.42 16.19 1.48
CA ILE A 182 20.88 17.36 2.19
C ILE A 182 21.14 18.64 1.39
N ASN A 183 22.30 18.79 0.77
CA ASN A 183 22.58 19.96 -0.09
C ASN A 183 21.71 19.95 -1.35
N GLN A 184 21.45 18.79 -1.97
CA GLN A 184 20.52 18.66 -3.09
C GLN A 184 19.08 19.01 -2.68
N ILE A 185 18.65 18.60 -1.49
CA ILE A 185 17.35 18.97 -0.90
C ILE A 185 17.25 20.48 -0.75
N TYR A 186 18.28 21.15 -0.18
CA TYR A 186 18.29 22.60 -0.06
C TYR A 186 18.19 23.29 -1.42
N ALA A 187 18.92 22.83 -2.43
CA ALA A 187 18.87 23.39 -3.77
C ALA A 187 17.47 23.23 -4.40
N LYS A 188 16.87 22.06 -4.32
CA LYS A 188 15.53 21.79 -4.87
C LYS A 188 14.44 22.59 -4.17
N LEU A 189 14.56 22.78 -2.86
CA LEU A 189 13.60 23.54 -2.05
C LEU A 189 13.92 25.05 -2.02
N ARG A 190 14.94 25.49 -2.78
CA ARG A 190 15.40 26.89 -2.82
C ARG A 190 15.70 27.48 -1.45
N ILE A 191 16.28 26.65 -0.57
CA ILE A 191 16.66 27.07 0.79
C ILE A 191 18.07 27.65 0.74
N GLU A 192 18.21 28.96 0.92
CA GLU A 192 19.47 29.68 0.91
C GLU A 192 19.86 30.13 2.33
N GLY A 193 21.14 30.44 2.55
CA GLY A 193 21.68 30.97 3.80
C GLY A 193 22.79 30.10 4.41
N GLU A 194 23.16 30.43 5.64
CA GLU A 194 24.15 29.69 6.43
C GLU A 194 23.67 28.28 6.81
N PRO A 195 24.57 27.29 6.99
CA PRO A 195 24.21 25.88 7.22
C PRO A 195 23.19 25.66 8.36
N ARG A 196 23.35 26.39 9.46
CA ARG A 196 22.41 26.30 10.61
C ARG A 196 21.04 26.88 10.26
N ALA A 197 20.99 27.99 9.52
CA ALA A 197 19.75 28.60 9.07
C ALA A 197 19.03 27.74 8.05
N LYS A 198 19.76 27.13 7.09
CA LYS A 198 19.21 26.17 6.11
C LYS A 198 18.52 25.00 6.80
N ARG A 199 19.18 24.41 7.83
CA ARG A 199 18.59 23.27 8.55
C ARG A 199 17.34 23.69 9.33
N LYS A 200 17.32 24.88 9.95
CA LYS A 200 16.15 25.41 10.65
C LYS A 200 14.98 25.65 9.67
N ARG A 201 15.24 26.25 8.49
CA ARG A 201 14.22 26.45 7.45
C ARG A 201 13.68 25.13 6.92
N LEU A 202 14.53 24.14 6.67
CA LEU A 202 14.08 22.80 6.26
C LEU A 202 13.15 22.19 7.31
N LEU A 203 13.49 22.30 8.60
CA LEU A 203 12.65 21.82 9.70
C LEU A 203 11.30 22.53 9.72
N ALA A 204 11.25 23.85 9.59
CA ALA A 204 10.00 24.63 9.54
C ALA A 204 9.09 24.18 8.37
N LEU A 205 9.67 24.00 7.17
CA LEU A 205 8.92 23.49 6.00
C LEU A 205 8.39 22.08 6.22
N LEU A 206 9.11 21.24 6.96
CA LEU A 206 8.70 19.86 7.24
C LEU A 206 7.65 19.77 8.36
N GLU A 207 7.68 20.71 9.30
CA GLU A 207 6.73 20.82 10.42
C GLU A 207 5.44 21.58 10.02
N GLY A 208 5.36 22.12 8.80
CA GLY A 208 4.17 22.83 8.30
C GLY A 208 3.91 24.18 9.01
N THR A 209 4.96 24.80 9.58
CA THR A 209 4.90 26.04 10.35
C THR A 209 5.43 27.24 9.53
N ASP A 210 4.85 27.49 8.34
CA ASP A 210 5.00 28.80 7.64
C ASP A 210 3.62 29.36 7.31
#